data_ce9356d38d46c7c129663ba85bf454b3
#
_entry.id   ce9356d38d46c7c129663ba85bf454b3
#
_cell.length_a   1.000
_cell.length_b   1.000
_cell.length_c   1.000
_cell.angle_alpha   90.00
_cell.angle_beta   90.00
_cell.angle_gamma   90.00
#
_symmetry.space_group_name_H-M   'P 1'
#
loop_
_entity.id
_entity.type
_entity.pdbx_description
1 polymer ?
#
loop_
_entity_poly.entity_id
_entity_poly.type
_entity_poly.pdbx_seq_one_letter_code
_entity_poly.pdbx_strand_id
1 'polypeptide(L)'
;MDQIFELLAITLGAILANNFIFSQFLGVCPFLGVSKKVDTAVGMGLAVTFVMGLASAVCFVVNKWILVPLDLGYMQTVAFILVIASLVQFIEMFLQKAMPALYTALGVYLPLITTNCAVLGVVLLNVQNDYNFISSVVYGITGGLGFLVAIVLFASIRERLVFADYPKSWEGFPIALVTAGLMALAFMGFSGLKVW
;
A
#
# COMPACT_ATOMS: atom_id res chain seq x y z
N MET A 1 -9.89 -27.85 1.13
CA MET A 1 -9.05 -27.39 2.25
C MET A 1 -7.83 -26.64 1.74
N ASP A 2 -7.25 -27.03 0.61
CA ASP A 2 -6.03 -26.44 0.04
C ASP A 2 -6.17 -24.96 -0.33
N GLN A 3 -7.30 -24.55 -0.90
CA GLN A 3 -7.53 -23.13 -1.24
C GLN A 3 -7.59 -22.19 -0.02
N ILE A 4 -8.14 -22.66 1.10
CA ILE A 4 -8.22 -21.86 2.33
C ILE A 4 -6.82 -21.73 2.95
N PHE A 5 -6.02 -22.78 2.89
CA PHE A 5 -4.66 -22.78 3.38
C PHE A 5 -3.75 -21.86 2.55
N GLU A 6 -3.92 -21.90 1.22
CA GLU A 6 -3.22 -21.00 0.28
C GLU A 6 -3.58 -19.53 0.52
N LEU A 7 -4.87 -19.22 0.71
CA LEU A 7 -5.33 -17.86 1.05
C LEU A 7 -4.76 -17.37 2.39
N LEU A 8 -4.72 -18.25 3.41
CA LEU A 8 -4.13 -17.91 4.71
C LEU A 8 -2.62 -17.68 4.61
N ALA A 9 -1.91 -18.47 3.83
CA ALA A 9 -0.47 -18.29 3.59
C ALA A 9 -0.20 -16.96 2.85
N ILE A 10 -1.00 -16.64 1.83
CA ILE A 10 -0.93 -15.36 1.11
C ILE A 10 -1.19 -14.18 2.05
N THR A 11 -2.20 -14.28 2.94
CA THR A 11 -2.53 -13.20 3.88
C THR A 11 -1.44 -12.95 4.90
N LEU A 12 -0.94 -13.98 5.55
CA LEU A 12 0.14 -13.84 6.53
C LEU A 12 1.46 -13.41 5.88
N GLY A 13 1.75 -13.97 4.69
CA GLY A 13 2.91 -13.60 3.91
C GLY A 13 2.91 -12.12 3.51
N ALA A 14 1.79 -11.60 3.03
CA ALA A 14 1.66 -10.21 2.58
C ALA A 14 1.73 -9.19 3.73
N ILE A 15 1.27 -9.54 4.94
CA ILE A 15 1.27 -8.63 6.09
C ILE A 15 2.65 -8.59 6.76
N LEU A 16 3.30 -9.73 6.98
CA LEU A 16 4.50 -9.84 7.79
C LEU A 16 5.77 -10.00 6.96
N ALA A 17 5.85 -11.04 6.11
CA ALA A 17 7.08 -11.39 5.41
C ALA A 17 7.36 -10.50 4.20
N ASN A 18 6.32 -10.23 3.39
CA ASN A 18 6.38 -9.42 2.17
C ASN A 18 5.65 -8.08 2.33
N ASN A 19 5.88 -7.39 3.45
CA ASN A 19 5.28 -6.07 3.66
C ASN A 19 5.79 -5.10 2.60
N PHE A 20 4.86 -4.44 1.87
CA PHE A 20 5.17 -3.56 0.74
C PHE A 20 6.12 -2.42 1.09
N ILE A 21 6.02 -1.88 2.31
CA ILE A 21 6.86 -0.77 2.75
C ILE A 21 8.26 -1.26 3.13
N PHE A 22 8.35 -2.27 3.99
CA PHE A 22 9.62 -2.67 4.61
C PHE A 22 10.41 -3.68 3.78
N SER A 23 9.74 -4.53 3.00
CA SER A 23 10.41 -5.54 2.17
C SER A 23 10.68 -5.04 0.75
N GLN A 24 9.73 -4.32 0.15
CA GLN A 24 9.82 -3.89 -1.26
C GLN A 24 10.06 -2.38 -1.44
N PHE A 25 10.07 -1.61 -0.35
CA PHE A 25 10.23 -0.14 -0.37
C PHE A 25 9.19 0.59 -1.22
N LEU A 26 7.99 0.00 -1.37
CA LEU A 26 6.89 0.58 -2.11
C LEU A 26 5.94 1.37 -1.19
N GLY A 27 5.48 2.54 -1.64
CA GLY A 27 4.58 3.38 -0.85
C GLY A 27 5.26 4.20 0.23
N VAL A 28 6.55 4.47 0.10
CA VAL A 28 7.32 5.25 1.09
C VAL A 28 6.88 6.72 1.13
N CYS A 29 6.40 7.28 0.02
CA CYS A 29 5.97 8.70 -0.04
C CYS A 29 4.83 9.00 0.93
N PRO A 30 3.70 8.29 0.93
CA PRO A 30 2.66 8.50 1.93
C PRO A 30 3.09 8.04 3.33
N PHE A 31 3.91 7.00 3.43
CA PHE A 31 4.45 6.50 4.69
C PHE A 31 5.23 7.56 5.46
N LEU A 32 6.12 8.30 4.82
CA LEU A 32 6.89 9.39 5.44
C LEU A 32 6.08 10.68 5.58
N GLY A 33 5.21 10.98 4.60
CA GLY A 33 4.47 12.24 4.54
C GLY A 33 3.33 12.35 5.54
N VAL A 34 2.57 11.27 5.73
CA VAL A 34 1.30 11.28 6.48
C VAL A 34 1.41 10.70 7.90
N SER A 35 2.55 10.14 8.27
CA SER A 35 2.76 9.45 9.55
C SER A 35 3.11 10.37 10.74
N LYS A 36 2.74 11.65 10.70
CA LYS A 36 3.00 12.58 11.83
C LYS A 36 2.05 12.37 13.00
N LYS A 37 0.82 11.89 12.74
CA LYS A 37 -0.22 11.60 13.74
C LYS A 37 -0.84 10.23 13.43
N VAL A 38 -1.14 9.47 14.48
CA VAL A 38 -1.76 8.14 14.34
C VAL A 38 -3.12 8.22 13.65
N ASP A 39 -3.96 9.20 13.98
CA ASP A 39 -5.30 9.35 13.37
C ASP A 39 -5.24 9.54 11.85
N THR A 40 -4.33 10.38 11.38
CA THR A 40 -4.13 10.59 9.93
C THR A 40 -3.51 9.36 9.25
N ALA A 41 -2.64 8.64 9.94
CA ALA A 41 -2.03 7.41 9.45
C ALA A 41 -3.07 6.28 9.29
N VAL A 42 -3.99 6.13 10.25
CA VAL A 42 -5.09 5.15 10.16
C VAL A 42 -6.02 5.48 8.98
N GLY A 43 -6.44 6.75 8.86
CA GLY A 43 -7.29 7.18 7.75
C GLY A 43 -6.65 6.92 6.38
N MET A 44 -5.36 7.26 6.24
CA MET A 44 -4.59 7.01 5.02
C MET A 44 -4.44 5.51 4.74
N GLY A 45 -4.12 4.71 5.76
CA GLY A 45 -3.97 3.26 5.60
C GLY A 45 -5.26 2.57 5.17
N LEU A 46 -6.41 2.97 5.73
CA LEU A 46 -7.71 2.45 5.30
C LEU A 46 -8.05 2.85 3.86
N ALA A 47 -7.81 4.10 3.49
CA ALA A 47 -8.03 4.58 2.13
C ALA A 47 -7.16 3.82 1.11
N VAL A 48 -5.88 3.63 1.41
CA VAL A 48 -4.95 2.84 0.57
C VAL A 48 -5.42 1.39 0.46
N THR A 49 -5.84 0.76 1.55
CA THR A 49 -6.35 -0.62 1.54
C THR A 49 -7.55 -0.77 0.61
N PHE A 50 -8.49 0.15 0.69
CA PHE A 50 -9.67 0.17 -0.17
C PHE A 50 -9.28 0.32 -1.65
N VAL A 51 -8.42 1.30 -1.95
CA VAL A 51 -7.94 1.54 -3.32
C VAL A 51 -7.14 0.36 -3.87
N MET A 52 -6.30 -0.28 -3.07
CA MET A 52 -5.53 -1.46 -3.48
C MET A 52 -6.43 -2.64 -3.84
N GLY A 53 -7.46 -2.92 -3.02
CA GLY A 53 -8.43 -3.97 -3.32
C GLY A 53 -9.20 -3.69 -4.62
N LEU A 54 -9.66 -2.45 -4.79
CA LEU A 54 -10.41 -2.05 -5.99
C LEU A 54 -9.52 -2.05 -7.25
N ALA A 55 -8.30 -1.50 -7.14
CA ALA A 55 -7.33 -1.49 -8.24
C ALA A 55 -6.96 -2.91 -8.68
N SER A 56 -6.76 -3.84 -7.73
CA SER A 56 -6.49 -5.25 -8.04
C SER A 56 -7.63 -5.89 -8.83
N ALA A 57 -8.89 -5.62 -8.46
CA ALA A 57 -10.05 -6.15 -9.18
C ALA A 57 -10.16 -5.59 -10.60
N VAL A 58 -10.08 -4.26 -10.75
CA VAL A 58 -10.24 -3.58 -12.04
C VAL A 58 -9.08 -3.90 -12.98
N CYS A 59 -7.85 -3.85 -12.49
CA CYS A 59 -6.67 -4.14 -13.32
C CYS A 59 -6.61 -5.61 -13.75
N PHE A 60 -7.10 -6.55 -12.93
CA PHE A 60 -7.24 -7.95 -13.34
C PHE A 60 -8.17 -8.09 -14.55
N VAL A 61 -9.34 -7.42 -14.52
CA VAL A 61 -10.29 -7.43 -15.64
C VAL A 61 -9.67 -6.81 -16.89
N VAL A 62 -9.01 -5.66 -16.74
CA VAL A 62 -8.35 -4.97 -17.85
C VAL A 62 -7.21 -5.83 -18.44
N ASN A 63 -6.42 -6.48 -17.59
CA ASN A 63 -5.35 -7.36 -18.06
C ASN A 63 -5.91 -8.51 -18.88
N LYS A 64 -6.90 -9.23 -18.34
CA LYS A 64 -7.46 -10.43 -18.97
C LYS A 64 -8.26 -10.14 -20.24
N TRP A 65 -8.96 -9.00 -20.32
CA TRP A 65 -9.88 -8.70 -21.42
C TRP A 65 -9.29 -7.78 -22.48
N ILE A 66 -8.28 -6.99 -22.13
CA ILE A 66 -7.69 -6.00 -23.05
C ILE A 66 -6.26 -6.34 -23.39
N LEU A 67 -5.38 -6.53 -22.38
CA LEU A 67 -3.96 -6.69 -22.62
C LEU A 67 -3.61 -8.05 -23.23
N VAL A 68 -4.17 -9.13 -22.69
CA VAL A 68 -3.89 -10.49 -23.16
C VAL A 68 -4.36 -10.71 -24.61
N PRO A 69 -5.58 -10.33 -25.04
CA PRO A 69 -6.02 -10.51 -26.43
C PRO A 69 -5.28 -9.66 -27.44
N LEU A 70 -4.74 -8.51 -27.00
CA LEU A 70 -4.03 -7.57 -27.88
C LEU A 70 -2.50 -7.79 -27.89
N ASP A 71 -1.98 -8.75 -27.13
CA ASP A 71 -0.55 -9.05 -26.97
C ASP A 71 0.33 -7.83 -26.63
N LEU A 72 -0.23 -6.91 -25.84
CA LEU A 72 0.38 -5.65 -25.42
C LEU A 72 1.14 -5.76 -24.08
N GLY A 73 1.79 -6.90 -23.82
CA GLY A 73 2.51 -7.14 -22.56
C GLY A 73 3.57 -6.09 -22.22
N TYR A 74 4.22 -5.49 -23.24
CA TYR A 74 5.21 -4.42 -23.03
C TYR A 74 4.61 -3.09 -22.57
N MET A 75 3.32 -2.83 -22.81
CA MET A 75 2.62 -1.62 -22.36
C MET A 75 1.83 -1.81 -21.05
N GLN A 76 1.96 -2.95 -20.41
CA GLN A 76 1.20 -3.34 -19.22
C GLN A 76 1.31 -2.31 -18.08
N THR A 77 2.52 -1.86 -17.76
CA THR A 77 2.75 -0.88 -16.69
C THR A 77 2.07 0.45 -16.97
N VAL A 78 2.16 0.95 -18.22
CA VAL A 78 1.54 2.23 -18.62
C VAL A 78 0.03 2.13 -18.56
N ALA A 79 -0.55 1.02 -19.05
CA ALA A 79 -1.98 0.77 -18.99
C ALA A 79 -2.50 0.72 -17.56
N PHE A 80 -1.79 0.05 -16.66
CA PHE A 80 -2.18 -0.01 -15.24
C PHE A 80 -2.10 1.33 -14.54
N ILE A 81 -1.05 2.13 -14.78
CA ILE A 81 -0.95 3.49 -14.24
C ILE A 81 -2.14 4.34 -14.66
N LEU A 82 -2.52 4.27 -15.94
CA LEU A 82 -3.63 5.04 -16.49
C LEU A 82 -4.98 4.60 -15.89
N VAL A 83 -5.20 3.29 -15.76
CA VAL A 83 -6.41 2.73 -15.15
C VAL A 83 -6.50 3.11 -13.68
N ILE A 84 -5.41 2.97 -12.90
CA ILE A 84 -5.37 3.32 -11.48
C ILE A 84 -5.61 4.83 -11.30
N ALA A 85 -4.97 5.68 -12.10
CA ALA A 85 -5.16 7.12 -12.04
C ALA A 85 -6.62 7.51 -12.30
N SER A 86 -7.25 6.95 -13.35
CA SER A 86 -8.65 7.20 -13.68
C SER A 86 -9.59 6.73 -12.57
N LEU A 87 -9.33 5.56 -11.98
CA LEU A 87 -10.13 4.98 -10.92
C LEU A 87 -10.04 5.82 -9.64
N VAL A 88 -8.83 6.22 -9.24
CA VAL A 88 -8.64 7.05 -8.03
C VAL A 88 -9.25 8.43 -8.23
N GLN A 89 -9.14 9.03 -9.43
CA GLN A 89 -9.78 10.30 -9.73
C GLN A 89 -11.31 10.21 -9.65
N PHE A 90 -11.88 9.09 -10.10
CA PHE A 90 -13.32 8.84 -9.96
C PHE A 90 -13.73 8.71 -8.49
N ILE A 91 -12.97 7.99 -7.67
CA ILE A 91 -13.19 7.86 -6.22
C ILE A 91 -13.08 9.22 -5.53
N GLU A 92 -12.11 10.04 -5.92
CA GLU A 92 -11.93 11.39 -5.37
C GLU A 92 -13.17 12.26 -5.60
N MET A 93 -13.68 12.30 -6.83
CA MET A 93 -14.91 13.04 -7.15
C MET A 93 -16.14 12.52 -6.38
N PHE A 94 -16.20 11.20 -6.18
CA PHE A 94 -17.27 10.57 -5.41
C PHE A 94 -17.18 10.93 -3.92
N LEU A 95 -15.99 10.84 -3.31
CA LEU A 95 -15.74 11.21 -1.92
C LEU A 95 -16.04 12.69 -1.65
N GLN A 96 -15.69 13.56 -2.58
CA GLN A 96 -15.97 15.00 -2.48
C GLN A 96 -17.46 15.30 -2.35
N LYS A 97 -18.31 14.54 -3.03
CA LYS A 97 -19.77 14.71 -2.98
C LYS A 97 -20.43 13.95 -1.84
N ALA A 98 -19.97 12.73 -1.54
CA ALA A 98 -20.61 11.85 -0.57
C ALA A 98 -20.20 12.14 0.89
N MET A 99 -18.92 12.47 1.12
CA MET A 99 -18.36 12.64 2.46
C MET A 99 -17.37 13.82 2.53
N PRO A 100 -17.87 15.09 2.52
CA PRO A 100 -17.00 16.27 2.51
C PRO A 100 -16.12 16.39 3.76
N ALA A 101 -16.54 15.86 4.91
CA ALA A 101 -15.74 15.84 6.13
C ALA A 101 -14.49 14.94 5.99
N LEU A 102 -14.62 13.79 5.34
CA LEU A 102 -13.49 12.90 5.06
C LEU A 102 -12.59 13.48 3.96
N TYR A 103 -13.18 14.14 2.98
CA TYR A 103 -12.44 14.83 1.92
C TYR A 103 -11.58 15.97 2.48
N THR A 104 -12.07 16.79 3.40
CA THR A 104 -11.27 17.85 4.04
C THR A 104 -10.14 17.28 4.92
N ALA A 105 -10.35 16.15 5.57
CA ALA A 105 -9.32 15.49 6.35
C ALA A 105 -8.21 14.84 5.48
N LEU A 106 -8.58 14.28 4.34
CA LEU A 106 -7.70 13.57 3.41
C LEU A 106 -7.26 14.41 2.20
N GLY A 107 -7.89 15.58 1.97
CA GLY A 107 -7.83 16.34 0.72
C GLY A 107 -6.43 16.68 0.21
N VAL A 108 -5.48 16.98 1.10
CA VAL A 108 -4.07 17.23 0.73
C VAL A 108 -3.32 15.93 0.40
N TYR A 109 -3.82 14.77 0.86
CA TYR A 109 -3.15 13.48 0.73
C TYR A 109 -3.71 12.61 -0.40
N LEU A 110 -4.82 12.99 -1.04
CA LEU A 110 -5.42 12.29 -2.17
C LEU A 110 -4.44 12.11 -3.36
N PRO A 111 -3.66 13.13 -3.77
CA PRO A 111 -2.64 12.94 -4.80
C PRO A 111 -1.60 11.89 -4.43
N LEU A 112 -1.28 11.72 -3.14
CA LEU A 112 -0.37 10.68 -2.66
C LEU A 112 -0.94 9.26 -2.76
N ILE A 113 -2.26 9.11 -2.80
CA ILE A 113 -2.92 7.82 -3.06
C ILE A 113 -2.87 7.49 -4.55
N THR A 114 -3.13 8.47 -5.41
CA THR A 114 -3.14 8.30 -6.87
C THR A 114 -1.77 7.88 -7.41
N THR A 115 -0.70 8.48 -6.90
CA THR A 115 0.69 8.19 -7.30
C THR A 115 1.38 7.16 -6.40
N ASN A 116 0.63 6.40 -5.63
CA ASN A 116 1.19 5.43 -4.68
C ASN A 116 1.79 4.23 -5.40
N CYS A 117 3.11 4.09 -5.30
CA CYS A 117 3.85 2.98 -5.89
C CYS A 117 3.40 1.60 -5.34
N ALA A 118 2.88 1.54 -4.11
CA ALA A 118 2.40 0.27 -3.54
C ALA A 118 1.16 -0.25 -4.27
N VAL A 119 0.25 0.64 -4.70
CA VAL A 119 -0.94 0.25 -5.48
C VAL A 119 -0.53 -0.35 -6.82
N LEU A 120 0.40 0.29 -7.52
CA LEU A 120 0.95 -0.23 -8.77
C LEU A 120 1.70 -1.55 -8.55
N GLY A 121 2.50 -1.63 -7.48
CA GLY A 121 3.28 -2.82 -7.14
C GLY A 121 2.41 -4.06 -6.90
N VAL A 122 1.31 -3.90 -6.17
CA VAL A 122 0.32 -4.99 -5.95
C VAL A 122 -0.23 -5.51 -7.27
N VAL A 123 -0.63 -4.62 -8.16
CA VAL A 123 -1.22 -5.01 -9.45
C VAL A 123 -0.19 -5.74 -10.32
N LEU A 124 1.05 -5.27 -10.38
CA LEU A 124 2.13 -5.93 -11.12
C LEU A 124 2.46 -7.31 -10.55
N LEU A 125 2.54 -7.44 -9.23
CA LEU A 125 2.79 -8.73 -8.58
C LEU A 125 1.64 -9.72 -8.78
N ASN A 126 0.38 -9.25 -8.80
CA ASN A 126 -0.76 -10.10 -9.12
C ASN A 126 -0.64 -10.74 -10.51
N VAL A 127 -0.15 -9.99 -11.49
CA VAL A 127 0.06 -10.50 -12.85
C VAL A 127 1.29 -11.39 -12.93
N GLN A 128 2.39 -11.04 -12.27
CA GLN A 128 3.62 -11.85 -12.25
C GLN A 128 3.42 -13.22 -11.61
N ASN A 129 2.54 -13.31 -10.61
CA ASN A 129 2.23 -14.57 -9.92
C ASN A 129 1.03 -15.32 -10.52
N ASP A 130 0.48 -14.84 -11.64
CA ASP A 130 -0.68 -15.45 -12.32
C ASP A 130 -1.86 -15.74 -11.37
N TYR A 131 -2.12 -14.84 -10.42
CA TYR A 131 -3.20 -15.04 -9.44
C TYR A 131 -4.58 -15.02 -10.11
N ASN A 132 -5.46 -15.88 -9.64
CA ASN A 132 -6.88 -15.84 -9.99
C ASN A 132 -7.55 -14.56 -9.48
N PHE A 133 -8.73 -14.23 -10.01
CA PHE A 133 -9.47 -13.02 -9.61
C PHE A 133 -9.64 -12.90 -8.09
N ILE A 134 -10.05 -13.97 -7.42
CA ILE A 134 -10.27 -13.99 -5.96
C ILE A 134 -8.95 -13.78 -5.22
N SER A 135 -7.90 -14.50 -5.61
CA SER A 135 -6.57 -14.39 -5.02
C SER A 135 -5.97 -12.99 -5.21
N SER A 136 -6.18 -12.37 -6.38
CA SER A 136 -5.73 -11.00 -6.67
C SER A 136 -6.40 -9.96 -5.77
N VAL A 137 -7.70 -10.07 -5.55
CA VAL A 137 -8.45 -9.16 -4.68
C VAL A 137 -8.03 -9.34 -3.22
N VAL A 138 -7.93 -10.59 -2.76
CA VAL A 138 -7.48 -10.90 -1.40
C VAL A 138 -6.06 -10.39 -1.18
N TYR A 139 -5.14 -10.61 -2.12
CA TYR A 139 -3.77 -10.09 -2.04
C TYR A 139 -3.73 -8.56 -2.01
N GLY A 140 -4.59 -7.88 -2.79
CA GLY A 140 -4.75 -6.43 -2.75
C GLY A 140 -5.19 -5.91 -1.39
N ILE A 141 -6.21 -6.52 -0.79
CA ILE A 141 -6.73 -6.14 0.53
C ILE A 141 -5.70 -6.43 1.62
N THR A 142 -5.08 -7.60 1.61
CA THR A 142 -4.09 -8.00 2.63
C THR A 142 -2.80 -7.21 2.54
N GLY A 143 -2.34 -6.88 1.32
CA GLY A 143 -1.24 -5.95 1.11
C GLY A 143 -1.53 -4.55 1.65
N GLY A 144 -2.77 -4.06 1.46
CA GLY A 144 -3.25 -2.82 2.04
C GLY A 144 -3.29 -2.84 3.58
N LEU A 145 -3.73 -3.96 4.18
CA LEU A 145 -3.67 -4.13 5.64
C LEU A 145 -2.23 -4.16 6.15
N GLY A 146 -1.30 -4.79 5.43
CA GLY A 146 0.13 -4.73 5.74
C GLY A 146 0.67 -3.31 5.70
N PHE A 147 0.25 -2.51 4.72
CA PHE A 147 0.56 -1.09 4.63
C PHE A 147 0.01 -0.31 5.83
N LEU A 148 -1.26 -0.54 6.20
CA LEU A 148 -1.91 0.09 7.36
C LEU A 148 -1.17 -0.21 8.66
N VAL A 149 -0.82 -1.46 8.92
CA VAL A 149 -0.06 -1.84 10.11
C VAL A 149 1.29 -1.12 10.15
N ALA A 150 2.00 -1.10 9.04
CA ALA A 150 3.31 -0.46 8.96
C ALA A 150 3.25 1.06 9.23
N ILE A 151 2.29 1.77 8.61
CA ILE A 151 2.17 3.22 8.76
C ILE A 151 1.71 3.61 10.18
N VAL A 152 0.83 2.82 10.81
CA VAL A 152 0.36 3.06 12.18
C VAL A 152 1.48 2.82 13.20
N LEU A 153 2.25 1.74 13.05
CA LEU A 153 3.41 1.48 13.90
C LEU A 153 4.44 2.62 13.80
N PHE A 154 4.72 3.07 12.59
CA PHE A 154 5.67 4.16 12.36
C PHE A 154 5.16 5.49 12.93
N ALA A 155 3.88 5.80 12.76
CA ALA A 155 3.28 7.01 13.32
C ALA A 155 3.34 7.00 14.85
N SER A 156 3.06 5.85 15.49
CA SER A 156 3.15 5.69 16.94
C SER A 156 4.57 5.91 17.47
N ILE A 157 5.58 5.44 16.76
CA ILE A 157 6.99 5.68 17.11
C ILE A 157 7.32 7.18 16.94
N ARG A 158 6.89 7.80 15.84
CA ARG A 158 7.14 9.23 15.59
C ARG A 158 6.52 10.13 16.64
N GLU A 159 5.31 9.85 17.10
CA GLU A 159 4.67 10.59 18.19
C GLU A 159 5.50 10.54 19.50
N ARG A 160 6.09 9.38 19.80
CA ARG A 160 6.97 9.21 20.97
C ARG A 160 8.33 9.90 20.78
N LEU A 161 8.86 9.94 19.56
CA LEU A 161 10.13 10.60 19.26
C LEU A 161 10.10 12.11 19.50
N VAL A 162 8.93 12.74 19.46
CA VAL A 162 8.78 14.19 19.78
C VAL A 162 9.24 14.50 21.21
N PHE A 163 9.14 13.54 22.14
CA PHE A 163 9.56 13.71 23.54
C PHE A 163 11.00 13.25 23.80
N ALA A 164 11.70 12.74 22.78
CA ALA A 164 13.07 12.27 22.92
C ALA A 164 14.07 13.42 22.75
N ASP A 165 15.13 13.41 23.54
CA ASP A 165 16.22 14.40 23.47
C ASP A 165 17.25 13.94 22.44
N TYR A 166 17.23 14.56 21.26
CA TYR A 166 18.18 14.30 20.17
C TYR A 166 18.74 15.60 19.58
N PRO A 167 19.92 15.58 18.96
CA PRO A 167 20.53 16.78 18.39
C PRO A 167 19.63 17.48 17.37
N LYS A 168 19.55 18.80 17.40
CA LYS A 168 18.70 19.62 16.50
C LYS A 168 18.94 19.34 15.01
N SER A 169 20.13 18.89 14.62
CA SER A 169 20.44 18.49 13.24
C SER A 169 19.70 17.25 12.75
N TRP A 170 19.15 16.44 13.66
CA TRP A 170 18.40 15.21 13.36
C TRP A 170 16.90 15.43 13.41
N GLU A 171 16.48 16.61 13.80
CA GLU A 171 15.06 16.94 13.92
C GLU A 171 14.32 16.87 12.57
N GLY A 172 13.14 16.26 12.55
CA GLY A 172 12.25 16.18 11.38
C GLY A 172 12.48 14.98 10.49
N PHE A 173 12.91 15.21 9.26
CA PHE A 173 13.02 14.16 8.24
C PHE A 173 14.15 13.15 8.49
N PRO A 174 15.36 13.54 8.95
CA PRO A 174 16.46 12.60 9.14
C PRO A 174 16.15 11.52 10.19
N ILE A 175 15.58 11.89 11.33
CA ILE A 175 15.22 10.93 12.38
C ILE A 175 14.11 9.97 11.91
N ALA A 176 13.17 10.45 11.10
CA ALA A 176 12.14 9.63 10.51
C ALA A 176 12.72 8.57 9.57
N LEU A 177 13.70 8.92 8.74
CA LEU A 177 14.41 7.98 7.87
C LEU A 177 15.18 6.91 8.63
N VAL A 178 15.91 7.29 9.67
CA VAL A 178 16.65 6.34 10.52
C VAL A 178 15.68 5.37 11.20
N THR A 179 14.58 5.89 11.73
CA THR A 179 13.54 5.06 12.36
C THR A 179 12.92 4.09 11.37
N ALA A 180 12.59 4.56 10.15
CA ALA A 180 12.07 3.70 9.08
C ALA A 180 13.07 2.60 8.69
N GLY A 181 14.36 2.93 8.60
CA GLY A 181 15.43 1.95 8.33
C GLY A 181 15.56 0.89 9.43
N LEU A 182 15.52 1.29 10.70
CA LEU A 182 15.55 0.37 11.83
C LEU A 182 14.33 -0.56 11.86
N MET A 183 13.13 -0.03 11.54
CA MET A 183 11.93 -0.84 11.42
C MET A 183 12.03 -1.82 10.24
N ALA A 184 12.58 -1.41 9.10
CA ALA A 184 12.80 -2.29 7.96
C ALA A 184 13.75 -3.45 8.33
N LEU A 185 14.85 -3.18 9.05
CA LEU A 185 15.75 -4.21 9.55
C LEU A 185 15.05 -5.19 10.51
N ALA A 186 14.19 -4.68 11.41
CA ALA A 186 13.41 -5.54 12.30
C ALA A 186 12.42 -6.43 11.51
N PHE A 187 11.78 -5.90 10.49
CA PHE A 187 10.87 -6.67 9.62
C PHE A 187 11.60 -7.68 8.71
N MET A 188 12.86 -7.42 8.35
CA MET A 188 13.67 -8.41 7.63
C MET A 188 13.89 -9.71 8.43
N GLY A 189 13.82 -9.65 9.76
CA GLY A 189 13.83 -10.85 10.60
C GLY A 189 12.67 -11.81 10.32
N PHE A 190 11.52 -11.29 9.85
CA PHE A 190 10.36 -12.10 9.46
C PHE A 190 10.46 -12.66 8.04
N SER A 191 11.30 -12.10 7.17
CA SER A 191 11.45 -12.56 5.78
C SER A 191 12.08 -13.95 5.66
N GLY A 192 12.73 -14.45 6.73
CA GLY A 192 13.25 -15.81 6.85
C GLY A 192 12.20 -16.88 7.18
N LEU A 193 11.00 -16.48 7.57
CA LEU A 193 9.90 -17.39 7.81
C LEU A 193 9.31 -17.82 6.47
N LYS A 194 9.84 -18.89 5.88
CA LYS A 194 9.17 -19.56 4.76
C LYS A 194 7.88 -20.17 5.31
N VAL A 195 6.75 -19.58 4.96
CA VAL A 195 5.42 -20.08 5.35
C VAL A 195 4.99 -21.26 4.47
N TRP A 196 5.95 -21.83 3.73
CA TRP A 196 5.82 -23.04 2.90
C TRP A 196 7.13 -23.74 2.67
#